data_4e71a78ba561cd44d0ff49588f20e71c
#
_entry.id   4e71a78ba561cd44d0ff49588f20e71c
#
_cell.length_a   1.000
_cell.length_b   1.000
_cell.length_c   1.000
_cell.angle_alpha   90.00
_cell.angle_beta   90.00
_cell.angle_gamma   90.00
#
_symmetry.space_group_name_H-M   'P 1'
#
loop_
_entity.id
_entity.type
_entity.pdbx_description
1 polymer ?
#
loop_
_entity_poly.entity_id
_entity_poly.type
_entity_poly.pdbx_seq_one_letter_code
_entity_poly.pdbx_strand_id
1 'polypeptide(L)'
;MSASGAAPRATLDLRIRVWGMGSNNLPFHQNATAQNASLTGACLSGLEQELKVGDVIGVQYETKKARCKVIWVMEATGLKKVQVGVQLVVDQECPWISQLPPEMRYSGPAPAPDNR
;
A
#
# COMPACT_ATOMS: atom_id res chain seq x y z
N MET A 1 15.40 -4.22 -15.05
CA MET A 1 15.02 -3.79 -14.82
C MET A 1 14.15 -3.25 -14.67
N SER A 2 13.71 -3.05 -14.56
CA SER A 2 12.85 -2.72 -14.32
C SER A 2 12.21 -1.85 -14.31
N ALA A 3 12.23 -1.14 -14.45
CA ALA A 3 11.60 -0.25 -14.13
C ALA A 3 10.47 0.14 -14.59
N SER A 4 9.87 -0.16 -15.11
CA SER A 4 8.49 -0.04 -15.42
C SER A 4 7.86 1.29 -15.09
N GLY A 5 8.54 2.30 -14.83
CA GLY A 5 7.93 3.58 -14.51
C GLY A 5 7.21 3.66 -13.18
N ALA A 6 7.29 2.64 -12.38
CA ALA A 6 6.71 2.68 -11.05
C ALA A 6 7.50 3.59 -10.13
N ALA A 7 6.85 4.13 -9.12
CA ALA A 7 7.54 4.91 -8.12
C ALA A 7 8.59 4.05 -7.43
N PRO A 8 9.71 4.63 -7.03
CA PRO A 8 10.71 3.89 -6.28
C PRO A 8 10.11 3.34 -5.00
N ARG A 9 10.59 2.20 -4.56
CA ARG A 9 10.10 1.54 -3.39
C ARG A 9 11.23 1.33 -2.39
N ALA A 10 10.91 1.53 -1.14
CA ALA A 10 11.82 1.25 -0.06
C ALA A 10 11.55 -0.14 0.48
N THR A 11 12.61 -0.83 0.86
CA THR A 11 12.50 -2.12 1.51
C THR A 11 12.18 -1.86 2.98
N LEU A 12 10.89 -1.84 3.30
CA LEU A 12 10.41 -1.54 4.63
C LEU A 12 9.45 -2.63 5.08
N ASP A 13 9.42 -2.88 6.38
CA ASP A 13 8.42 -3.73 6.99
C ASP A 13 7.71 -2.88 8.02
N LEU A 14 6.52 -2.44 7.69
CA LEU A 14 5.75 -1.57 8.56
C LEU A 14 4.52 -2.30 9.05
N ARG A 15 4.27 -2.21 10.33
CA ARG A 15 3.05 -2.77 10.89
C ARG A 15 1.93 -1.79 10.67
N ILE A 16 0.88 -2.28 10.02
CA ILE A 16 -0.27 -1.43 9.69
C ILE A 16 -1.54 -2.14 10.09
N ARG A 17 -2.60 -1.37 10.14
CA ARG A 17 -3.95 -1.88 10.28
C ARG A 17 -4.65 -1.77 8.95
N VAL A 18 -5.46 -2.78 8.66
CA VAL A 18 -6.22 -2.84 7.41
C VAL A 18 -7.67 -3.11 7.76
N TRP A 19 -8.59 -2.42 7.11
CA TRP A 19 -10.00 -2.66 7.32
C TRP A 19 -10.75 -2.46 6.00
N GLY A 20 -11.94 -3.03 5.95
CA GLY A 20 -12.76 -2.89 4.75
C GLY A 20 -13.89 -3.89 4.79
N MET A 21 -14.46 -4.13 3.62
CA MET A 21 -15.50 -5.14 3.46
C MET A 21 -14.90 -6.34 2.77
N GLY A 22 -15.10 -7.51 3.37
CA GLY A 22 -14.64 -8.74 2.77
C GLY A 22 -15.55 -9.19 1.64
N SER A 23 -15.15 -10.26 0.97
CA SER A 23 -15.92 -10.81 -0.14
C SER A 23 -17.30 -11.29 0.29
N ASN A 24 -17.49 -11.54 1.58
CA ASN A 24 -18.76 -11.96 2.14
C ASN A 24 -19.63 -10.79 2.57
N ASN A 25 -19.25 -9.58 2.23
CA ASN A 25 -19.97 -8.35 2.60
C ASN A 25 -19.98 -8.07 4.10
N LEU A 26 -19.08 -8.69 4.83
CA LEU A 26 -18.92 -8.41 6.25
C LEU A 26 -17.69 -7.54 6.45
N PRO A 27 -17.75 -6.58 7.38
CA PRO A 27 -16.57 -5.78 7.64
C PRO A 27 -15.48 -6.63 8.27
N PHE A 28 -14.25 -6.28 7.96
CA PHE A 28 -13.11 -6.93 8.57
C PHE A 28 -12.12 -5.89 9.03
N HIS A 29 -11.21 -6.34 9.88
CA HIS A 29 -10.21 -5.45 10.45
C HIS A 29 -9.11 -6.36 10.97
N GLN A 30 -7.88 -6.10 10.54
CA GLN A 30 -6.76 -6.92 10.98
C GLN A 30 -5.47 -6.14 10.87
N ASN A 31 -4.44 -6.70 11.48
CA ASN A 31 -3.08 -6.20 11.31
C ASN A 31 -2.45 -6.86 10.10
N ALA A 32 -1.57 -6.14 9.45
CA ALA A 32 -0.85 -6.65 8.30
C ALA A 32 0.51 -5.97 8.26
N THR A 33 1.33 -6.38 7.31
CA THR A 33 2.64 -5.80 7.12
C THR A 33 2.68 -5.13 5.75
N ALA A 34 3.11 -3.88 5.73
CA ALA A 34 3.36 -3.19 4.48
C ALA A 34 4.82 -3.35 4.12
N GLN A 35 5.07 -3.84 2.93
CA GLN A 35 6.42 -4.07 2.42
C GLN A 35 6.59 -3.30 1.13
N ASN A 36 7.83 -3.02 0.78
CA ASN A 36 8.15 -2.37 -0.49
C ASN A 36 7.29 -1.13 -0.69
N ALA A 37 7.22 -0.30 0.34
CA ALA A 37 6.36 0.87 0.33
C ALA A 37 6.94 1.96 -0.54
N SER A 38 6.04 2.74 -1.12
CA SER A 38 6.38 3.92 -1.88
C SER A 38 5.41 5.03 -1.52
N LEU A 39 5.59 6.18 -2.13
CA LEU A 39 4.69 7.29 -1.88
C LEU A 39 3.26 6.99 -2.35
N THR A 40 3.12 6.11 -3.33
CA THR A 40 1.82 5.87 -3.95
C THR A 40 1.21 4.51 -3.60
N GLY A 41 1.93 3.66 -2.91
CA GLY A 41 1.36 2.36 -2.59
C GLY A 41 2.32 1.46 -1.86
N ALA A 42 1.94 0.21 -1.72
CA ALA A 42 2.75 -0.77 -1.01
C ALA A 42 2.26 -2.17 -1.33
N CYS A 43 3.04 -3.13 -0.93
CA CYS A 43 2.65 -4.52 -0.93
C CYS A 43 2.24 -4.86 0.51
N LEU A 44 1.03 -5.36 0.68
CA LEU A 44 0.53 -5.76 2.00
C LEU A 44 0.54 -7.27 2.11
N SER A 45 1.10 -7.77 3.19
CA SER A 45 1.19 -9.20 3.40
C SER A 45 0.57 -9.58 4.72
N GLY A 46 0.27 -10.87 4.86
CA GLY A 46 -0.31 -11.39 6.09
C GLY A 46 -1.81 -11.21 6.16
N LEU A 47 -2.46 -10.91 5.05
CA LEU A 47 -3.90 -10.73 5.04
C LEU A 47 -4.58 -12.09 5.07
N GLU A 48 -5.62 -12.19 5.88
CA GLU A 48 -6.42 -13.40 5.96
C GLU A 48 -7.75 -13.23 5.25
N GLN A 49 -8.02 -12.03 4.79
CA GLN A 49 -9.28 -11.72 4.14
C GLN A 49 -9.10 -11.85 2.65
N GLU A 50 -10.05 -12.47 1.99
CA GLU A 50 -10.02 -12.59 0.55
C GLU A 50 -10.40 -11.25 -0.07
N LEU A 51 -9.52 -10.72 -0.90
CA LEU A 51 -9.72 -9.44 -1.56
C LEU A 51 -9.60 -9.63 -3.05
N LYS A 52 -10.19 -8.70 -3.80
CA LYS A 52 -10.17 -8.73 -5.25
C LYS A 52 -9.58 -7.44 -5.77
N VAL A 53 -9.00 -7.52 -6.95
CA VAL A 53 -8.54 -6.33 -7.65
C VAL A 53 -9.71 -5.36 -7.79
N GLY A 54 -9.48 -4.11 -7.42
CA GLY A 54 -10.52 -3.09 -7.44
C GLY A 54 -11.12 -2.80 -6.08
N ASP A 55 -10.96 -3.70 -5.12
CA ASP A 55 -11.48 -3.43 -3.79
C ASP A 55 -10.77 -2.22 -3.18
N VAL A 56 -11.52 -1.45 -2.41
CA VAL A 56 -10.96 -0.31 -1.68
C VAL A 56 -10.95 -0.68 -0.21
N ILE A 57 -9.79 -0.53 0.39
CA ILE A 57 -9.60 -0.85 1.80
C ILE A 57 -8.98 0.35 2.49
N GLY A 58 -9.12 0.39 3.81
CA GLY A 58 -8.45 1.41 4.60
C GLY A 58 -7.16 0.85 5.16
N VAL A 59 -6.16 1.69 5.26
CA VAL A 59 -4.91 1.33 5.91
C VAL A 59 -4.56 2.41 6.91
N GLN A 60 -3.90 2.01 7.97
CA GLN A 60 -3.46 2.95 9.00
C GLN A 60 -2.05 2.58 9.43
N TYR A 61 -1.19 3.58 9.43
CA TYR A 61 0.15 3.46 9.98
C TYR A 61 0.26 4.48 11.11
N GLU A 62 0.44 3.98 12.32
CA GLU A 62 0.43 4.83 13.52
C GLU A 62 -0.89 5.60 13.58
N THR A 63 -0.86 6.91 13.48
CA THR A 63 -2.09 7.70 13.57
C THR A 63 -2.63 8.13 12.22
N LYS A 64 -1.97 7.78 11.12
CA LYS A 64 -2.34 8.25 9.79
C LYS A 64 -3.09 7.19 9.04
N LYS A 65 -4.16 7.58 8.39
CA LYS A 65 -5.05 6.68 7.67
C LYS A 65 -5.17 7.11 6.23
N ALA A 66 -5.40 6.14 5.37
CA ALA A 66 -5.65 6.42 3.97
C ALA A 66 -6.47 5.28 3.38
N ARG A 67 -7.06 5.54 2.22
CA ARG A 67 -7.73 4.51 1.46
C ARG A 67 -6.85 4.06 0.33
N CYS A 68 -6.87 2.78 0.06
CA CYS A 68 -6.08 2.18 -0.99
C CYS A 68 -6.95 1.29 -1.83
N LYS A 69 -6.58 1.17 -3.10
CA LYS A 69 -7.24 0.28 -4.03
C LYS A 69 -6.34 -0.91 -4.29
N VAL A 70 -6.91 -2.09 -4.25
CA VAL A 70 -6.17 -3.31 -4.54
C VAL A 70 -5.93 -3.38 -6.04
N ILE A 71 -4.66 -3.52 -6.44
CA ILE A 71 -4.30 -3.56 -7.85
C ILE A 71 -3.81 -4.93 -8.29
N TRP A 72 -3.41 -5.79 -7.35
CA TRP A 72 -3.13 -7.18 -7.66
C TRP A 72 -3.26 -8.00 -6.39
N VAL A 73 -3.49 -9.29 -6.57
CA VAL A 73 -3.68 -10.22 -5.45
C VAL A 73 -2.86 -11.46 -5.74
N MET A 74 -2.18 -11.95 -4.71
CA MET A 74 -1.43 -13.20 -4.78
C MET A 74 -1.70 -13.99 -3.52
N GLU A 75 -2.08 -15.24 -3.68
CA GLU A 75 -2.31 -16.11 -2.54
C GLU A 75 -1.08 -16.95 -2.28
N ALA A 76 -0.69 -17.02 -1.02
CA ALA A 76 0.42 -17.87 -0.64
C ALA A 76 -0.10 -19.30 -0.49
N THR A 77 0.47 -20.18 -1.30
CA THR A 77 0.04 -21.58 -1.31
C THR A 77 0.29 -22.20 0.06
N GLY A 78 -0.74 -22.85 0.58
CA GLY A 78 -0.60 -23.62 1.81
C GLY A 78 -0.68 -22.82 3.08
N LEU A 79 -0.69 -21.50 3.02
CA LEU A 79 -0.70 -20.68 4.22
C LEU A 79 -2.02 -19.96 4.44
N LYS A 80 -2.92 -20.01 3.49
CA LYS A 80 -4.19 -19.28 3.55
C LYS A 80 -4.00 -17.81 3.85
N LYS A 81 -2.88 -17.27 3.44
CA LYS A 81 -2.58 -15.84 3.58
C LYS A 81 -2.53 -15.23 2.21
N VAL A 82 -2.95 -13.97 2.15
CA VAL A 82 -3.05 -13.25 0.89
C VAL A 82 -2.07 -12.11 0.93
N GLN A 83 -1.43 -11.87 -0.20
CA GLN A 83 -0.57 -10.72 -0.40
C GLN A 83 -1.20 -9.88 -1.50
N VAL A 84 -1.30 -8.60 -1.27
CA VAL A 84 -1.93 -7.71 -2.25
C VAL A 84 -1.04 -6.51 -2.50
N GLY A 85 -1.08 -6.03 -3.73
CA GLY A 85 -0.51 -4.73 -4.03
C GLY A 85 -1.63 -3.70 -3.97
N VAL A 86 -1.34 -2.58 -3.32
CA VAL A 86 -2.34 -1.53 -3.19
C VAL A 86 -1.75 -0.21 -3.66
N GLN A 87 -2.62 0.65 -4.13
CA GLN A 87 -2.28 1.99 -4.57
C GLN A 87 -3.17 2.97 -3.85
N LEU A 88 -2.59 4.05 -3.36
CA LEU A 88 -3.37 5.07 -2.67
C LEU A 88 -4.41 5.66 -3.60
N VAL A 89 -5.59 5.85 -3.07
CA VAL A 89 -6.65 6.54 -3.79
C VAL A 89 -6.24 8.00 -3.97
N VAL A 90 -6.66 8.59 -5.06
CA VAL A 90 -6.34 9.99 -5.35
C VAL A 90 -6.74 10.87 -4.16
N ASP A 91 -5.90 11.82 -3.85
CA ASP A 91 -6.10 12.80 -2.77
C ASP A 91 -5.91 12.24 -1.37
N GLN A 92 -5.37 11.04 -1.26
CA GLN A 92 -5.03 10.49 0.06
C GLN A 92 -3.57 10.77 0.38
N GLU A 93 -3.30 11.18 1.60
CA GLU A 93 -1.93 11.33 2.06
C GLU A 93 -1.32 9.97 2.34
N CYS A 94 -0.06 9.81 2.02
CA CYS A 94 0.66 8.58 2.28
C CYS A 94 0.88 8.41 3.79
N PRO A 95 0.29 7.37 4.42
CA PRO A 95 0.39 7.23 5.87
C PRO A 95 1.81 6.97 6.36
N TRP A 96 2.65 6.41 5.52
CA TRP A 96 4.02 6.05 5.91
C TRP A 96 5.06 6.98 5.31
N ILE A 97 4.66 8.18 4.92
CA ILE A 97 5.59 9.10 4.27
C ILE A 97 6.81 9.39 5.14
N SER A 98 6.63 9.42 6.46
CA SER A 98 7.73 9.69 7.36
C SER A 98 8.77 8.58 7.36
N GLN A 99 8.43 7.40 6.88
CA GLN A 99 9.35 6.27 6.82
C GLN A 99 10.10 6.19 5.51
N LEU A 100 9.73 6.99 4.54
CA LEU A 100 10.38 6.97 3.24
C LEU A 100 11.60 7.90 3.27
N PRO A 101 12.67 7.53 2.55
CA PRO A 101 13.79 8.45 2.39
C PRO A 101 13.30 9.76 1.77
N PRO A 102 13.95 10.88 2.07
CA PRO A 102 13.47 12.15 1.53
C PRO A 102 13.34 12.17 0.01
N GLU A 103 14.23 11.50 -0.69
CA GLU A 103 14.18 11.49 -2.15
C GLU A 103 12.96 10.72 -2.69
N MET A 104 12.27 9.98 -1.85
CA MET A 104 11.11 9.19 -2.26
C MET A 104 9.79 9.82 -1.82
N ARG A 105 9.83 11.03 -1.29
CA ARG A 105 8.62 11.65 -0.72
C ARG A 105 7.86 12.50 -1.72
N TYR A 106 8.25 12.47 -2.98
CA TYR A 106 7.54 13.21 -4.02
C TYR A 106 6.90 12.24 -4.98
N SER A 107 5.67 12.54 -5.35
CA SER A 107 4.99 11.74 -6.36
C SER A 107 5.02 12.51 -7.67
N GLY A 108 4.87 11.77 -8.76
CA GLY A 108 4.85 12.38 -10.06
C GLY A 108 6.22 12.78 -10.54
N PRO A 109 6.28 13.60 -11.56
CA PRO A 109 7.58 14.02 -12.10
C PRO A 109 8.37 14.76 -11.06
N ALA A 110 9.68 14.60 -11.13
CA ALA A 110 10.55 15.31 -10.23
C ALA A 110 10.28 16.80 -10.32
N PRO A 111 10.34 17.52 -9.20
CA PRO A 111 10.20 18.96 -9.29
C PRO A 111 11.25 19.50 -10.21
N ALA A 112 10.90 20.55 -10.93
CA ALA A 112 11.85 21.18 -11.82
C ALA A 112 13.04 21.59 -11.01
N PRO A 113 14.18 21.35 -11.49
CA PRO A 113 15.35 21.81 -10.78
C PRO A 113 15.31 23.29 -10.72
N ASP A 114 15.43 23.56 -10.22
CA ASP A 114 15.13 24.63 -10.29
C ASP A 114 15.62 25.36 -10.97
N ASN A 115 15.55 25.40 -11.52
CA ASN A 115 15.57 25.79 -12.23
C ASN A 115 15.43 26.74 -12.15
N ARG A 116 15.75 26.94 -11.82
CA ARG A 116 15.46 27.47 -11.71
C ARG A 116 15.88 27.97 -11.56
#